data_7c700ba1027122698d1e001c9ebd7b69
#
_entry.id   7c700ba1027122698d1e001c9ebd7b69
#
_cell.length_a   1.000
_cell.length_b   1.000
_cell.length_c   1.000
_cell.angle_alpha   90.00
_cell.angle_beta   90.00
_cell.angle_gamma   90.00
#
_symmetry.space_group_name_H-M   'P 1'
#
loop_
_entity.id
_entity.type
_entity.pdbx_description
1 polymer ?
#
loop_
_entity_poly.entity_id
_entity_poly.type
_entity_poly.pdbx_seq_one_letter_code
_entity_poly.pdbx_strand_id
1 'polypeptide(L)'
;MWNDIYKPDSIGNEGGTIIADEEYKESCRITLERCERYDAITCGVYGCMMHTAFCDKSHSQEVFDNMKKDLEEFIDKDTTAEEEDIFYEEFTSKY
;
A
#
# COMPACT_ATOMS: atom_id res chain seq x y z
N MET A 1 4.72 3.97 -13.79
CA MET A 1 4.59 2.51 -13.71
C MET A 1 5.17 1.99 -12.39
N TRP A 2 4.50 1.06 -11.77
CA TRP A 2 4.99 0.45 -10.54
C TRP A 2 6.19 -0.45 -10.81
N ASN A 3 7.19 -0.38 -9.95
CA ASN A 3 8.37 -1.23 -10.01
C ASN A 3 8.23 -2.37 -9.02
N ASP A 4 8.40 -3.59 -9.51
CA ASP A 4 8.42 -4.78 -8.66
C ASP A 4 9.75 -4.83 -7.89
N ILE A 5 9.65 -4.80 -6.56
CA ILE A 5 10.81 -4.91 -5.66
C ILE A 5 10.70 -6.14 -4.77
N TYR A 6 9.83 -7.07 -5.14
CA TYR A 6 9.61 -8.30 -4.40
C TYR A 6 10.89 -9.14 -4.26
N LYS A 7 11.12 -9.65 -3.06
CA LYS A 7 12.20 -10.57 -2.75
C LYS A 7 11.63 -11.86 -2.15
N PRO A 8 11.97 -13.04 -2.70
CA PRO A 8 11.50 -14.32 -2.15
C PRO A 8 11.88 -14.46 -0.67
N ASP A 9 11.03 -15.17 0.07
CA ASP A 9 11.25 -15.49 1.49
C ASP A 9 11.30 -14.27 2.43
N SER A 10 10.76 -13.14 1.98
CA SER A 10 10.66 -11.96 2.83
C SER A 10 9.51 -12.10 3.83
N ILE A 11 9.72 -11.58 5.04
CA ILE A 11 8.73 -11.57 6.11
C ILE A 11 8.21 -10.13 6.29
N GLY A 12 6.90 -9.99 6.38
CA GLY A 12 6.25 -8.68 6.52
C GLY A 12 6.16 -8.20 7.96
N ASN A 13 5.63 -7.00 8.14
CA ASN A 13 5.49 -6.35 9.44
C ASN A 13 4.58 -7.12 10.41
N GLU A 14 3.66 -7.94 9.87
CA GLU A 14 2.75 -8.75 10.66
C GLU A 14 3.27 -10.18 10.88
N GLY A 15 4.51 -10.45 10.47
CA GLY A 15 5.11 -11.77 10.61
C GLY A 15 4.68 -12.76 9.53
N GLY A 16 3.94 -12.34 8.54
CA GLY A 16 3.51 -13.18 7.42
C GLY A 16 4.53 -13.20 6.28
N THR A 17 4.20 -13.92 5.23
CA THR A 17 5.04 -14.02 4.04
C THR A 17 4.67 -12.93 3.05
N ILE A 18 5.64 -12.13 2.62
CA ILE A 18 5.41 -11.15 1.57
C ILE A 18 5.22 -11.85 0.24
N ILE A 19 4.12 -11.54 -0.46
CA ILE A 19 3.80 -12.13 -1.76
C ILE A 19 3.81 -11.11 -2.90
N ALA A 20 3.78 -9.81 -2.58
CA ALA A 20 3.95 -8.74 -3.55
C ALA A 20 4.56 -7.53 -2.85
N ASP A 21 5.43 -6.82 -3.52
CA ASP A 21 6.11 -5.65 -2.98
C ASP A 21 6.47 -4.74 -4.15
N GLU A 22 5.90 -3.53 -4.18
CA GLU A 22 6.04 -2.65 -5.32
C GLU A 22 6.26 -1.20 -4.88
N GLU A 23 6.97 -0.45 -5.71
CA GLU A 23 7.30 0.95 -5.47
C GLU A 23 6.93 1.78 -6.69
N TYR A 24 6.42 2.99 -6.46
CA TYR A 24 6.02 3.90 -7.53
C TYR A 24 6.80 5.21 -7.46
N LYS A 25 7.56 5.50 -8.51
CA LYS A 25 8.34 6.74 -8.68
C LYS A 25 9.21 7.10 -7.47
N GLU A 26 9.68 6.13 -6.71
CA GLU A 26 10.45 6.35 -5.49
C GLU A 26 9.71 7.23 -4.47
N SER A 27 8.39 7.34 -4.60
CA SER A 27 7.55 8.20 -3.75
C SER A 27 6.68 7.41 -2.79
N CYS A 28 6.25 6.21 -3.18
CA CYS A 28 5.44 5.35 -2.31
C CYS A 28 5.72 3.88 -2.56
N ARG A 29 5.33 3.07 -1.58
CA ARG A 29 5.54 1.62 -1.60
C ARG A 29 4.28 0.93 -1.10
N ILE A 30 4.01 -0.27 -1.61
CA ILE A 30 2.91 -1.10 -1.16
C ILE A 30 3.36 -2.56 -1.11
N THR A 31 2.96 -3.25 -0.03
CA THR A 31 3.36 -4.63 0.24
C THR A 31 2.13 -5.45 0.59
N LEU A 32 1.95 -6.58 -0.08
CA LEU A 32 0.91 -7.55 0.26
C LEU A 32 1.55 -8.72 0.99
N GLU A 33 1.05 -8.98 2.18
CA GLU A 33 1.59 -9.98 3.09
C GLU A 33 0.53 -11.04 3.40
N ARG A 34 0.90 -12.30 3.29
CA ARG A 34 0.01 -13.42 3.60
C ARG A 34 0.24 -13.91 5.01
N CYS A 35 -0.77 -13.76 5.86
CA CYS A 35 -0.78 -14.27 7.22
C CYS A 35 -1.67 -15.51 7.30
N GLU A 36 -1.76 -16.13 8.47
CA GLU A 36 -2.49 -17.38 8.65
C GLU A 36 -4.00 -17.23 8.39
N ARG A 37 -4.62 -16.20 8.97
CA ARG A 37 -6.07 -15.99 8.93
C ARG A 37 -6.54 -14.82 8.09
N TYR A 38 -5.63 -13.98 7.65
CA TYR A 38 -5.94 -12.76 6.89
C TYR A 38 -4.75 -12.42 6.03
N ASP A 39 -4.93 -11.47 5.14
CA ASP A 39 -3.83 -10.82 4.44
C ASP A 39 -3.70 -9.38 4.94
N ALA A 40 -2.49 -8.86 4.95
CA ALA A 40 -2.20 -7.48 5.35
C ALA A 40 -1.57 -6.73 4.19
N ILE A 41 -2.03 -5.51 3.97
CA ILE A 41 -1.47 -4.63 2.95
C ILE A 41 -0.89 -3.42 3.67
N THR A 42 0.42 -3.28 3.61
CA THR A 42 1.11 -2.13 4.20
C THR A 42 1.56 -1.21 3.08
N CYS A 43 1.24 0.06 3.20
CA CYS A 43 1.65 1.05 2.22
C CYS A 43 2.17 2.31 2.91
N GLY A 44 2.92 3.11 2.16
CA GLY A 44 3.42 4.36 2.67
C GLY A 44 3.79 5.31 1.54
N VAL A 45 3.56 6.60 1.80
CA VAL A 45 4.13 7.69 1.03
C VAL A 45 5.33 8.14 1.82
N TYR A 46 6.53 7.99 1.27
CA TYR A 46 7.76 8.16 2.00
C TYR A 46 7.84 9.50 2.74
N GLY A 47 8.10 9.41 4.05
CA GLY A 47 8.20 10.57 4.92
C GLY A 47 6.87 11.24 5.30
N CYS A 48 5.74 10.76 4.78
CA CYS A 48 4.45 11.45 4.93
C CYS A 48 3.35 10.60 5.55
N MET A 49 3.23 9.32 5.15
CA MET A 49 2.11 8.49 5.59
C MET A 49 2.50 7.02 5.58
N MET A 50 1.99 6.27 6.56
CA MET A 50 2.03 4.80 6.60
C MET A 50 0.66 4.29 7.01
N HIS A 51 0.24 3.18 6.43
CA HIS A 51 -1.04 2.56 6.73
C HIS A 51 -1.01 1.06 6.46
N THR A 52 -1.69 0.29 7.31
CA THR A 52 -1.86 -1.15 7.10
C THR A 52 -3.35 -1.47 7.06
N ALA A 53 -3.78 -2.12 6.00
CA ALA A 53 -5.15 -2.62 5.84
C ALA A 53 -5.14 -4.14 6.04
N PHE A 54 -6.10 -4.63 6.82
CA PHE A 54 -6.29 -6.07 7.04
C PHE A 54 -7.48 -6.53 6.22
N CYS A 55 -7.31 -7.57 5.43
CA CYS A 55 -8.31 -8.02 4.47
C CYS A 55 -8.52 -9.53 4.52
N ASP A 56 -9.71 -9.97 4.11
CA ASP A 56 -9.94 -11.38 3.80
C ASP A 56 -9.05 -11.78 2.62
N LYS A 57 -8.51 -12.98 2.66
CA LYS A 57 -7.65 -13.51 1.60
C LYS A 57 -8.33 -13.53 0.23
N SER A 58 -9.64 -13.72 0.20
CA SER A 58 -10.42 -13.73 -1.03
C SER A 58 -10.56 -12.36 -1.70
N HIS A 59 -10.32 -11.26 -0.96
CA HIS A 59 -10.49 -9.89 -1.44
C HIS A 59 -9.19 -9.10 -1.45
N SER A 60 -8.11 -9.66 -0.93
CA SER A 60 -6.86 -8.92 -0.75
C SER A 60 -6.26 -8.39 -2.04
N GLN A 61 -6.32 -9.15 -3.12
CA GLN A 61 -5.80 -8.71 -4.42
C GLN A 61 -6.56 -7.49 -4.95
N GLU A 62 -7.88 -7.52 -4.82
CA GLU A 62 -8.74 -6.40 -5.23
C GLU A 62 -8.43 -5.14 -4.42
N VAL A 63 -8.31 -5.27 -3.09
CA VAL A 63 -7.98 -4.15 -2.22
C VAL A 63 -6.59 -3.62 -2.55
N PHE A 64 -5.61 -4.51 -2.75
CA PHE A 64 -4.25 -4.16 -3.14
C PHE A 64 -4.24 -3.33 -4.43
N ASP A 65 -4.94 -3.78 -5.45
CA ASP A 65 -5.02 -3.09 -6.74
C ASP A 65 -5.69 -1.71 -6.60
N ASN A 66 -6.75 -1.62 -5.78
CA ASN A 66 -7.45 -0.35 -5.53
C ASN A 66 -6.55 0.64 -4.78
N MET A 67 -5.81 0.18 -3.78
CA MET A 67 -4.87 1.02 -3.04
C MET A 67 -3.77 1.55 -3.96
N LYS A 68 -3.23 0.70 -4.83
CA LYS A 68 -2.22 1.10 -5.82
C LYS A 68 -2.76 2.20 -6.74
N LYS A 69 -3.97 2.03 -7.23
CA LYS A 69 -4.61 2.99 -8.12
C LYS A 69 -4.77 4.36 -7.43
N ASP A 70 -5.27 4.35 -6.20
CA ASP A 70 -5.45 5.60 -5.44
C ASP A 70 -4.11 6.29 -5.17
N LEU A 71 -3.09 5.54 -4.78
CA LEU A 71 -1.75 6.09 -4.55
C LEU A 71 -1.14 6.64 -5.85
N GLU A 72 -1.26 5.92 -6.94
CA GLU A 72 -0.74 6.36 -8.24
C GLU A 72 -1.39 7.68 -8.68
N GLU A 73 -2.70 7.77 -8.59
CA GLU A 73 -3.43 8.99 -8.95
C GLU A 73 -2.99 10.17 -8.08
N PHE A 74 -2.78 9.94 -6.79
CA PHE A 74 -2.31 10.97 -5.86
C PHE A 74 -0.88 11.42 -6.19
N ILE A 75 0.04 10.49 -6.38
CA ILE A 75 1.45 10.81 -6.66
C ILE A 75 1.58 11.56 -8.00
N ASP A 76 0.76 11.21 -8.98
CA ASP A 76 0.82 11.85 -10.30
C ASP A 76 0.20 13.25 -10.33
N LYS A 77 -0.56 13.63 -9.30
CA LYS A 77 -1.13 14.97 -9.18
C LYS A 77 -0.15 15.94 -8.56
N ASP A 78 -0.23 17.19 -9.02
CA ASP A 78 0.45 18.32 -8.38
C ASP A 78 -0.49 18.85 -7.28
N THR A 79 -0.23 18.49 -6.03
CA THR A 79 -1.13 18.77 -4.90
C THR A 79 -0.55 19.81 -3.96
N THR A 80 -1.44 20.57 -3.30
CA THR A 80 -1.08 21.47 -2.21
C THR A 80 -0.95 20.67 -0.91
N ALA A 81 -0.36 21.27 0.13
CA ALA A 81 -0.24 20.64 1.45
C ALA A 81 -1.61 20.29 2.03
N GLU A 82 -2.62 21.14 1.83
CA GLU A 82 -3.98 20.86 2.30
C GLU A 82 -4.59 19.66 1.58
N GLU A 83 -4.41 19.56 0.27
CA GLU A 83 -4.90 18.45 -0.53
C GLU A 83 -4.22 17.14 -0.14
N GLU A 84 -2.94 17.18 0.20
CA GLU A 84 -2.20 16.02 0.70
C GLU A 84 -2.78 15.51 2.01
N ASP A 85 -3.04 16.40 2.96
CA ASP A 85 -3.61 16.04 4.25
C ASP A 85 -5.00 15.43 4.10
N ILE A 86 -5.83 15.99 3.22
CA ILE A 86 -7.16 15.45 2.91
C ILE A 86 -7.04 14.05 2.31
N PHE A 87 -6.12 13.86 1.37
CA PHE A 87 -5.90 12.55 0.76
C PHE A 87 -5.51 11.50 1.82
N TYR A 88 -4.57 11.82 2.70
CA TYR A 88 -4.10 10.88 3.72
C TYR A 88 -5.24 10.49 4.67
N GLU A 89 -6.04 11.45 5.08
CA GLU A 89 -7.18 11.19 5.96
C GLU A 89 -8.23 10.30 5.27
N GLU A 90 -8.59 10.62 4.05
CA GLU A 90 -9.58 9.85 3.28
C GLU A 90 -9.07 8.43 2.98
N PHE A 91 -7.81 8.31 2.57
CA PHE A 91 -7.20 7.02 2.23
C PHE A 91 -7.14 6.10 3.45
N THR A 92 -6.66 6.60 4.59
CA THR A 92 -6.53 5.79 5.81
C THR A 92 -7.89 5.46 6.43
N SER A 93 -8.92 6.23 6.13
CA SER A 93 -10.30 5.94 6.56
C SER A 93 -10.99 4.93 5.64
N LYS A 94 -10.64 4.95 4.34
CA LYS A 94 -11.22 4.06 3.34
C LYS A 94 -10.69 2.63 3.45
N TYR A 95 -9.44 2.49 3.80
CA TYR A 95 -8.75 1.22 3.90
C TYR A 95 -8.29 0.96 5.34
#